data_6a32812a4e4d69eff996a9fbf4cf0b45
#
_entry.id   6a32812a4e4d69eff996a9fbf4cf0b45
#
_cell.length_a   1.000
_cell.length_b   1.000
_cell.length_c   1.000
_cell.angle_alpha   90.00
_cell.angle_beta   90.00
_cell.angle_gamma   90.00
#
_symmetry.space_group_name_H-M   'P 1'
#
loop_
_entity.id
_entity.type
_entity.pdbx_description
1 polymer ?
#
loop_
_entity_poly.entity_id
_entity_poly.type
_entity_poly.pdbx_seq_one_letter_code
_entity_poly.pdbx_strand_id
1 'polypeptide(L)'
;EDPTFVEEMKKLTKEEYVQEVEGEFLDIGDQLIPYSLLMEAVNDKQPRGRLKHYMGVDVARSGRDETVFTIVSVDEDDAVFVEEVFSETQSNVVQVCGRIGDMVRDYRLETVFIDETGLGGGLIDLAREQDIPARGVVFSLQEKGSMYKNLRLLFENHKITLKNVDKMIYQLSYLKRDYTENGQMKVKSDEHDDYPDSL
;
A
#
# COMPACT_ATOMS: atom_id res chain seq x y z
N GLU A 1 -8.45 -6.46 14.84
CA GLU A 1 -7.56 -5.48 15.46
C GLU A 1 -7.98 -5.30 16.91
N ASP A 2 -7.04 -5.34 17.82
CA ASP A 2 -7.31 -4.95 19.20
C ASP A 2 -7.47 -3.42 19.23
N PRO A 3 -8.67 -2.90 19.54
CA PRO A 3 -8.89 -1.44 19.60
C PRO A 3 -7.95 -0.74 20.58
N THR A 4 -7.44 -1.49 21.57
CA THR A 4 -6.50 -1.02 22.59
C THR A 4 -5.16 -0.64 21.98
N PHE A 5 -4.66 -1.38 20.99
CA PHE A 5 -3.38 -1.10 20.36
C PHE A 5 -3.38 0.20 19.55
N VAL A 6 -4.43 0.42 18.75
CA VAL A 6 -4.59 1.67 17.97
C VAL A 6 -4.76 2.90 18.89
N GLU A 7 -5.42 2.73 20.06
CA GLU A 7 -5.53 3.80 21.05
C GLU A 7 -4.22 4.03 21.83
N GLU A 8 -3.42 3.00 22.06
CA GLU A 8 -2.09 3.14 22.67
C GLU A 8 -1.11 3.82 21.71
N MET A 9 -1.11 3.44 20.43
CA MET A 9 -0.30 4.09 19.39
C MET A 9 -0.65 5.58 19.22
N LYS A 10 -1.92 5.95 19.34
CA LYS A 10 -2.35 7.36 19.29
C LYS A 10 -1.91 8.19 20.51
N LYS A 11 -1.51 7.54 21.61
CA LYS A 11 -1.03 8.22 22.83
C LYS A 11 0.48 8.45 22.82
N LEU A 12 1.22 7.75 21.95
CA LEU A 12 2.65 7.95 21.81
C LEU A 12 2.93 9.30 21.12
N THR A 13 3.84 10.07 21.66
CA THR A 13 4.41 11.20 20.92
C THR A 13 5.18 10.66 19.72
N LYS A 14 5.40 11.50 18.69
CA LYS A 14 6.19 11.11 17.51
C LYS A 14 7.58 10.57 17.90
N GLU A 15 8.15 11.08 18.98
CA GLU A 15 9.46 10.67 19.52
C GLU A 15 9.38 9.32 20.24
N GLU A 16 8.33 9.07 21.02
CA GLU A 16 8.11 7.78 21.69
C GLU A 16 7.78 6.67 20.69
N TYR A 17 6.99 6.98 19.66
CA TYR A 17 6.72 6.06 18.57
C TYR A 17 8.02 5.67 17.82
N VAL A 18 8.85 6.64 17.48
CA VAL A 18 10.16 6.42 16.86
C VAL A 18 11.05 5.58 17.77
N GLN A 19 11.05 5.84 19.07
CA GLN A 19 11.92 5.16 20.03
C GLN A 19 11.48 3.70 20.28
N GLU A 20 10.17 3.41 20.35
CA GLU A 20 9.67 2.03 20.44
C GLU A 20 9.89 1.27 19.14
N VAL A 21 9.54 1.87 18.01
CA VAL A 21 9.70 1.24 16.70
C VAL A 21 11.18 1.10 16.32
N GLU A 22 12.01 2.12 16.50
CA GLU A 22 13.47 2.00 16.28
C GLU A 22 14.14 1.05 17.30
N GLY A 23 13.68 1.02 18.54
CA GLY A 23 14.19 0.12 19.57
C GLY A 23 13.97 -1.36 19.25
N GLU A 24 12.84 -1.71 18.65
CA GLU A 24 12.57 -3.07 18.16
C GLU A 24 13.26 -3.38 16.83
N PHE A 25 13.51 -2.36 15.97
CA PHE A 25 14.00 -2.54 14.61
C PHE A 25 15.51 -2.37 14.42
N LEU A 26 16.25 -1.85 15.41
CA LEU A 26 17.72 -1.65 15.30
C LEU A 26 18.54 -2.95 15.14
N ASP A 27 17.91 -4.11 15.34
CA ASP A 27 18.62 -5.43 15.32
C ASP A 27 18.19 -6.37 14.18
N ILE A 28 17.30 -5.99 13.27
CA ILE A 28 16.74 -6.92 12.28
C ILE A 28 17.19 -6.53 10.86
N GLY A 29 18.30 -7.12 10.42
CA GLY A 29 18.82 -6.92 9.04
C GLY A 29 17.94 -7.49 7.90
N ASP A 30 16.71 -7.90 8.19
CA ASP A 30 15.74 -8.49 7.26
C ASP A 30 14.57 -7.56 6.88
N GLN A 31 14.52 -6.33 7.38
CA GLN A 31 13.52 -5.35 6.97
C GLN A 31 13.52 -5.15 5.45
N LEU A 32 12.32 -5.11 4.87
CA LEU A 32 12.18 -4.80 3.46
C LEU A 32 12.57 -3.33 3.18
N ILE A 33 12.04 -2.41 3.98
CA ILE A 33 12.29 -0.98 3.89
C ILE A 33 12.88 -0.52 5.23
N PRO A 34 14.14 -0.04 5.28
CA PRO A 34 14.70 0.56 6.49
C PRO A 34 13.82 1.69 7.02
N TYR A 35 13.59 1.72 8.33
CA TYR A 35 12.70 2.71 8.95
C TYR A 35 13.14 4.16 8.66
N SER A 36 14.44 4.42 8.59
CA SER A 36 14.98 5.72 8.22
C SER A 36 14.51 6.19 6.83
N LEU A 37 14.57 5.30 5.83
CA LEU A 37 14.08 5.59 4.47
C LEU A 37 12.56 5.79 4.43
N LEU A 38 11.83 5.02 5.24
CA LEU A 38 10.38 5.16 5.36
C LEU A 38 10.01 6.54 5.90
N MET A 39 10.68 6.99 6.97
CA MET A 39 10.43 8.31 7.57
C MET A 39 10.91 9.47 6.70
N GLU A 40 11.98 9.31 5.93
CA GLU A 40 12.41 10.28 4.93
C GLU A 40 11.38 10.46 3.80
N ALA A 41 10.66 9.39 3.44
CA ALA A 41 9.61 9.45 2.42
C ALA A 41 8.35 10.18 2.90
N VAL A 42 8.12 10.30 4.22
CA VAL A 42 7.02 11.08 4.81
C VAL A 42 7.41 12.55 4.85
N ASN A 43 7.12 13.26 3.79
CA ASN A 43 7.47 14.68 3.64
C ASN A 43 6.43 15.42 2.79
N ASP A 44 6.56 16.76 2.69
CA ASP A 44 5.65 17.63 1.94
C ASP A 44 6.16 17.95 0.51
N LYS A 45 6.99 17.08 -0.05
CA LYS A 45 7.50 17.26 -1.42
C LYS A 45 6.35 17.26 -2.41
N GLN A 46 6.38 18.19 -3.34
CA GLN A 46 5.33 18.34 -4.35
C GLN A 46 5.76 17.73 -5.69
N PRO A 47 4.85 17.07 -6.40
CA PRO A 47 5.13 16.52 -7.73
C PRO A 47 5.38 17.64 -8.75
N ARG A 48 6.05 17.32 -9.85
CA ARG A 48 6.43 18.26 -10.92
C ARG A 48 5.80 17.89 -12.25
N GLY A 49 5.45 18.92 -13.01
CA GLY A 49 4.98 18.76 -14.38
C GLY A 49 3.62 18.09 -14.52
N ARG A 50 3.47 17.27 -15.56
CA ARG A 50 2.22 16.54 -15.82
C ARG A 50 2.14 15.28 -14.96
N LEU A 51 1.03 15.12 -14.28
CA LEU A 51 0.77 13.98 -13.41
C LEU A 51 -0.08 12.93 -14.12
N LYS A 52 0.24 11.67 -13.84
CA LYS A 52 -0.60 10.52 -14.14
C LYS A 52 -1.04 9.91 -12.82
N HIS A 53 -2.34 9.65 -12.71
CA HIS A 53 -2.89 9.11 -11.46
C HIS A 53 -3.27 7.65 -11.64
N TYR A 54 -2.94 6.86 -10.64
CA TYR A 54 -3.22 5.43 -10.56
C TYR A 54 -3.81 5.10 -9.19
N MET A 55 -4.46 3.96 -9.10
CA MET A 55 -4.97 3.45 -7.82
C MET A 55 -4.64 1.97 -7.69
N GLY A 56 -4.13 1.56 -6.55
CA GLY A 56 -4.08 0.19 -6.11
C GLY A 56 -5.23 -0.12 -5.15
N VAL A 57 -5.76 -1.32 -5.25
CA VAL A 57 -6.86 -1.80 -4.40
C VAL A 57 -6.54 -3.18 -3.87
N ASP A 58 -6.42 -3.29 -2.56
CA ASP A 58 -6.44 -4.56 -1.86
C ASP A 58 -7.84 -4.84 -1.33
N VAL A 59 -8.43 -5.96 -1.76
CA VAL A 59 -9.84 -6.28 -1.51
C VAL A 59 -9.98 -7.23 -0.32
N ALA A 60 -10.69 -6.79 0.72
CA ALA A 60 -11.01 -7.61 1.88
C ALA A 60 -11.63 -8.96 1.50
N ARG A 61 -11.11 -10.05 2.08
CA ARG A 61 -11.61 -11.42 1.84
C ARG A 61 -12.79 -11.79 2.73
N SER A 62 -12.90 -11.23 3.90
CA SER A 62 -13.96 -11.53 4.86
C SER A 62 -14.23 -10.38 5.83
N GLY A 63 -15.43 -10.36 6.41
CA GLY A 63 -16.09 -9.28 7.14
C GLY A 63 -15.38 -8.52 8.26
N ARG A 64 -14.10 -8.75 8.52
CA ARG A 64 -13.28 -7.94 9.43
C ARG A 64 -12.06 -7.32 8.74
N ASP A 65 -11.68 -7.83 7.58
CA ASP A 65 -10.56 -7.30 6.82
C ASP A 65 -10.97 -5.97 6.18
N GLU A 66 -10.02 -5.10 5.93
CA GLU A 66 -10.25 -3.81 5.28
C GLU A 66 -9.98 -3.92 3.79
N THR A 67 -10.87 -3.36 2.98
CA THR A 67 -10.54 -3.01 1.60
C THR A 67 -9.81 -1.70 1.62
N VAL A 68 -8.58 -1.67 1.09
CA VAL A 68 -7.73 -0.48 1.06
C VAL A 68 -7.58 0.03 -0.37
N PHE A 69 -7.71 1.34 -0.53
CA PHE A 69 -7.54 2.06 -1.80
C PHE A 69 -6.41 3.05 -1.63
N THR A 70 -5.35 2.91 -2.40
CA THR A 70 -4.24 3.86 -2.41
C THR A 70 -4.15 4.56 -3.75
N ILE A 71 -4.32 5.88 -3.76
CA ILE A 71 -4.20 6.73 -4.95
C ILE A 71 -2.80 7.32 -4.98
N VAL A 72 -2.12 7.12 -6.11
CA VAL A 72 -0.79 7.67 -6.34
C VAL A 72 -0.76 8.52 -7.59
N SER A 73 0.07 9.56 -7.59
CA SER A 73 0.47 10.25 -8.80
C SER A 73 1.93 9.94 -9.16
N VAL A 74 2.21 9.94 -10.44
CA VAL A 74 3.56 9.79 -11.01
C VAL A 74 3.86 11.03 -11.82
N ASP A 75 4.98 11.68 -11.52
CA ASP A 75 5.42 12.90 -12.17
C ASP A 75 6.33 12.66 -13.39
N GLU A 76 6.82 13.74 -14.02
CA GLU A 76 7.68 13.68 -15.21
C GLU A 76 9.06 13.06 -14.95
N ASP A 77 9.50 13.02 -13.69
CA ASP A 77 10.77 12.44 -13.25
C ASP A 77 10.60 10.98 -12.77
N ASP A 78 9.45 10.34 -13.02
CA ASP A 78 9.06 9.03 -12.50
C ASP A 78 9.12 8.95 -10.97
N ALA A 79 8.86 10.06 -10.27
CA ALA A 79 8.68 10.06 -8.83
C ALA A 79 7.20 9.79 -8.49
N VAL A 80 6.98 8.98 -7.47
CA VAL A 80 5.66 8.53 -7.01
C VAL A 80 5.25 9.32 -5.77
N PHE A 81 4.01 9.77 -5.73
CA PHE A 81 3.43 10.51 -4.60
C PHE A 81 2.16 9.83 -4.16
N VAL A 82 2.08 9.42 -2.91
CA VAL A 82 0.82 8.92 -2.33
C VAL A 82 -0.08 10.11 -2.04
N GLU A 83 -1.13 10.25 -2.83
CA GLU A 83 -2.08 11.37 -2.75
C GLU A 83 -3.13 11.13 -1.67
N GLU A 84 -3.76 9.97 -1.70
CA GLU A 84 -4.82 9.59 -0.75
C GLU A 84 -4.78 8.10 -0.44
N VAL A 85 -5.20 7.77 0.77
CA VAL A 85 -5.40 6.40 1.22
C VAL A 85 -6.74 6.31 1.90
N PHE A 86 -7.57 5.41 1.46
CA PHE A 86 -8.90 5.15 2.02
C PHE A 86 -8.98 3.69 2.45
N SER A 87 -9.73 3.42 3.50
CA SER A 87 -10.08 2.04 3.86
C SER A 87 -11.54 1.94 4.24
N GLU A 88 -12.13 0.80 3.96
CA GLU A 88 -13.50 0.50 4.36
C GLU A 88 -13.64 -0.98 4.76
N THR A 89 -14.55 -1.23 5.70
CA THR A 89 -14.87 -2.58 6.18
C THR A 89 -16.29 -2.95 5.77
N GLN A 90 -16.55 -4.25 5.70
CA GLN A 90 -17.90 -4.82 5.49
C GLN A 90 -18.59 -4.41 4.17
N SER A 91 -17.83 -3.95 3.17
CA SER A 91 -18.38 -3.62 1.86
C SER A 91 -18.53 -4.87 0.98
N ASN A 92 -19.60 -4.90 0.21
CA ASN A 92 -19.76 -5.93 -0.82
C ASN A 92 -19.12 -5.47 -2.14
N VAL A 93 -18.90 -6.43 -3.06
CA VAL A 93 -18.23 -6.19 -4.35
C VAL A 93 -18.88 -5.08 -5.16
N VAL A 94 -20.22 -4.93 -5.12
CA VAL A 94 -20.94 -3.88 -5.85
C VAL A 94 -20.65 -2.50 -5.25
N GLN A 95 -20.61 -2.40 -3.92
CA GLN A 95 -20.29 -1.15 -3.23
C GLN A 95 -18.84 -0.73 -3.50
N VAL A 96 -17.89 -1.69 -3.42
CA VAL A 96 -16.48 -1.45 -3.74
C VAL A 96 -16.34 -0.98 -5.19
N CYS A 97 -17.01 -1.62 -6.15
CA CYS A 97 -16.99 -1.24 -7.55
C CYS A 97 -17.53 0.20 -7.76
N GLY A 98 -18.65 0.52 -7.12
CA GLY A 98 -19.22 1.88 -7.16
C GLY A 98 -18.24 2.93 -6.62
N ARG A 99 -17.58 2.62 -5.50
CA ARG A 99 -16.56 3.48 -4.89
C ARG A 99 -15.38 3.72 -5.84
N ILE A 100 -14.88 2.64 -6.47
CA ILE A 100 -13.82 2.73 -7.49
C ILE A 100 -14.25 3.64 -8.64
N GLY A 101 -15.48 3.48 -9.15
CA GLY A 101 -16.01 4.33 -10.23
C GLY A 101 -16.07 5.80 -9.87
N ASP A 102 -16.43 6.14 -8.64
CA ASP A 102 -16.40 7.54 -8.14
C ASP A 102 -14.94 8.06 -8.12
N MET A 103 -14.01 7.31 -7.53
CA MET A 103 -12.60 7.70 -7.46
C MET A 103 -11.95 7.85 -8.84
N VAL A 104 -12.29 6.99 -9.81
CA VAL A 104 -11.80 7.12 -11.20
C VAL A 104 -12.19 8.46 -11.80
N ARG A 105 -13.41 8.93 -11.55
CA ARG A 105 -13.88 10.23 -12.04
C ARG A 105 -13.25 11.41 -11.29
N ASP A 106 -13.22 11.32 -9.97
CA ASP A 106 -12.78 12.42 -9.10
C ASP A 106 -11.28 12.70 -9.26
N TYR A 107 -10.47 11.65 -9.35
CA TYR A 107 -9.00 11.73 -9.47
C TYR A 107 -8.50 11.58 -10.91
N ARG A 108 -9.38 11.32 -11.89
CA ARG A 108 -9.02 11.08 -13.30
C ARG A 108 -7.98 9.98 -13.45
N LEU A 109 -8.24 8.85 -12.80
CA LEU A 109 -7.31 7.73 -12.77
C LEU A 109 -7.12 7.12 -14.17
N GLU A 110 -5.87 6.89 -14.57
CA GLU A 110 -5.55 6.21 -15.84
C GLU A 110 -5.76 4.70 -15.76
N THR A 111 -5.47 4.11 -14.60
CA THR A 111 -5.64 2.67 -14.36
C THR A 111 -5.87 2.41 -12.88
N VAL A 112 -6.70 1.42 -12.60
CA VAL A 112 -6.93 0.85 -11.27
C VAL A 112 -6.36 -0.57 -11.26
N PHE A 113 -5.43 -0.85 -10.36
CA PHE A 113 -4.86 -2.17 -10.15
C PHE A 113 -5.58 -2.86 -8.98
N ILE A 114 -6.06 -4.07 -9.17
CA ILE A 114 -6.85 -4.80 -8.18
C ILE A 114 -6.22 -6.17 -7.96
N ASP A 115 -5.97 -6.57 -6.71
CA ASP A 115 -5.57 -7.94 -6.41
C ASP A 115 -6.65 -8.91 -6.93
N GLU A 116 -6.29 -9.74 -7.90
CA GLU A 116 -7.18 -10.68 -8.56
C GLU A 116 -7.46 -11.92 -7.70
N THR A 117 -6.76 -12.10 -6.60
CA THR A 117 -6.96 -13.24 -5.71
C THR A 117 -8.27 -13.11 -4.91
N GLY A 118 -8.97 -14.22 -4.74
CA GLY A 118 -10.22 -14.24 -3.96
C GLY A 118 -11.38 -13.48 -4.62
N LEU A 119 -11.86 -12.41 -3.97
CA LEU A 119 -13.02 -11.62 -4.44
C LEU A 119 -12.67 -10.65 -5.59
N GLY A 120 -11.39 -10.36 -5.79
CA GLY A 120 -10.93 -9.39 -6.77
C GLY A 120 -11.29 -9.77 -8.22
N GLY A 121 -11.31 -11.05 -8.57
CA GLY A 121 -11.72 -11.51 -9.90
C GLY A 121 -13.13 -11.05 -10.27
N GLY A 122 -14.11 -11.26 -9.38
CA GLY A 122 -15.48 -10.79 -9.57
C GLY A 122 -15.61 -9.27 -9.62
N LEU A 123 -14.79 -8.55 -8.86
CA LEU A 123 -14.74 -7.10 -8.87
C LEU A 123 -14.21 -6.57 -10.21
N ILE A 124 -13.19 -7.22 -10.79
CA ILE A 124 -12.62 -6.83 -12.08
C ILE A 124 -13.65 -7.02 -13.20
N ASP A 125 -14.39 -8.10 -13.21
CA ASP A 125 -15.43 -8.35 -14.21
C ASP A 125 -16.52 -7.28 -14.11
N LEU A 126 -16.99 -6.97 -12.91
CA LEU A 126 -17.98 -5.91 -12.69
C LEU A 126 -17.43 -4.52 -13.07
N ALA A 127 -16.16 -4.22 -12.78
CA ALA A 127 -15.53 -2.98 -13.15
C ALA A 127 -15.45 -2.81 -14.68
N ARG A 128 -15.13 -3.88 -15.41
CA ARG A 128 -15.12 -3.88 -16.89
C ARG A 128 -16.50 -3.62 -17.49
N GLU A 129 -17.56 -4.19 -16.90
CA GLU A 129 -18.96 -3.94 -17.32
C GLU A 129 -19.36 -2.46 -17.14
N GLN A 130 -18.69 -1.73 -16.24
CA GLN A 130 -18.92 -0.31 -15.97
C GLN A 130 -17.91 0.62 -16.65
N ASP A 131 -17.13 0.14 -17.61
CA ASP A 131 -16.09 0.90 -18.32
C ASP A 131 -15.02 1.52 -17.39
N ILE A 132 -14.81 0.91 -16.21
CA ILE A 132 -13.74 1.29 -15.28
C ILE A 132 -12.40 0.74 -15.81
N PRO A 133 -11.32 1.55 -15.89
CA PRO A 133 -10.02 1.11 -16.41
C PRO A 133 -9.29 0.18 -15.41
N ALA A 134 -9.89 -0.95 -15.04
CA ALA A 134 -9.38 -1.89 -14.06
C ALA A 134 -8.49 -2.96 -14.70
N ARG A 135 -7.40 -3.29 -14.02
CA ARG A 135 -6.48 -4.39 -14.33
C ARG A 135 -6.28 -5.27 -13.11
N GLY A 136 -6.41 -6.58 -13.29
CA GLY A 136 -6.08 -7.56 -12.28
C GLY A 136 -4.58 -7.74 -12.10
N VAL A 137 -4.15 -7.90 -10.86
CA VAL A 137 -2.78 -8.28 -10.48
C VAL A 137 -2.86 -9.57 -9.69
N VAL A 138 -2.13 -10.60 -10.12
CA VAL A 138 -2.05 -11.87 -9.39
C VAL A 138 -0.84 -11.83 -8.48
N PHE A 139 -1.05 -11.83 -7.18
CA PHE A 139 0.03 -11.85 -6.19
C PHE A 139 0.65 -13.25 -6.04
N SER A 140 1.22 -13.77 -7.15
CA SER A 140 2.11 -14.92 -7.04
C SER A 140 3.36 -14.55 -6.21
N LEU A 141 4.03 -15.54 -5.63
CA LEU A 141 5.27 -15.31 -4.87
C LEU A 141 6.30 -14.51 -5.68
N GLN A 142 6.43 -14.79 -6.98
CA GLN A 142 7.36 -14.12 -7.86
C GLN A 142 6.93 -12.68 -8.14
N GLU A 143 5.65 -12.45 -8.46
CA GLU A 143 5.10 -11.12 -8.72
C GLU A 143 5.20 -10.24 -7.47
N LYS A 144 4.70 -10.72 -6.32
CA LYS A 144 4.78 -9.98 -5.05
C LYS A 144 6.24 -9.65 -4.71
N GLY A 145 7.18 -10.59 -4.87
CA GLY A 145 8.60 -10.34 -4.69
C GLY A 145 9.16 -9.25 -5.61
N SER A 146 8.75 -9.23 -6.89
CA SER A 146 9.17 -8.22 -7.86
C SER A 146 8.58 -6.84 -7.56
N MET A 147 7.31 -6.76 -7.19
CA MET A 147 6.62 -5.52 -6.82
C MET A 147 7.27 -4.87 -5.59
N TYR A 148 7.47 -5.63 -4.54
CA TYR A 148 8.11 -5.13 -3.34
C TYR A 148 9.59 -4.79 -3.51
N LYS A 149 10.30 -5.46 -4.41
CA LYS A 149 11.65 -5.05 -4.80
C LYS A 149 11.64 -3.69 -5.48
N ASN A 150 10.69 -3.46 -6.39
CA ASN A 150 10.54 -2.16 -7.05
C ASN A 150 10.14 -1.06 -6.05
N LEU A 151 9.20 -1.35 -5.15
CA LEU A 151 8.82 -0.42 -4.08
C LEU A 151 10.05 -0.02 -3.25
N ARG A 152 10.86 -0.99 -2.80
CA ARG A 152 12.10 -0.72 -2.07
C ARG A 152 13.05 0.18 -2.87
N LEU A 153 13.21 -0.05 -4.18
CA LEU A 153 14.04 0.80 -5.04
C LEU A 153 13.53 2.24 -5.12
N LEU A 154 12.24 2.47 -5.08
CA LEU A 154 11.67 3.83 -5.00
C LEU A 154 12.10 4.53 -3.70
N PHE A 155 12.08 3.83 -2.56
CA PHE A 155 12.58 4.38 -1.29
C PHE A 155 14.08 4.64 -1.34
N GLU A 156 14.90 3.69 -1.77
CA GLU A 156 16.35 3.81 -1.86
C GLU A 156 16.81 4.94 -2.80
N ASN A 157 16.03 5.22 -3.84
CA ASN A 157 16.31 6.31 -4.79
C ASN A 157 15.61 7.63 -4.43
N HIS A 158 14.94 7.72 -3.27
CA HIS A 158 14.16 8.89 -2.83
C HIS A 158 13.11 9.36 -3.86
N LYS A 159 12.55 8.39 -4.58
CA LYS A 159 11.53 8.58 -5.65
C LYS A 159 10.11 8.27 -5.18
N ILE A 160 9.87 8.14 -3.90
CA ILE A 160 8.55 8.00 -3.32
C ILE A 160 8.34 9.04 -2.23
N THR A 161 7.16 9.64 -2.20
CA THR A 161 6.69 10.51 -1.13
C THR A 161 5.42 9.91 -0.57
N LEU A 162 5.40 9.68 0.73
CA LEU A 162 4.26 9.14 1.45
C LEU A 162 3.48 10.26 2.13
N LYS A 163 2.16 10.12 2.09
CA LYS A 163 1.29 10.85 3.00
C LYS A 163 1.45 10.29 4.42
N ASN A 164 1.34 11.15 5.43
CA ASN A 164 1.41 10.72 6.83
C ASN A 164 0.13 9.97 7.23
N VAL A 165 0.06 8.71 6.89
CA VAL A 165 -1.02 7.77 7.25
C VAL A 165 -0.43 6.73 8.19
N ASP A 166 -0.71 6.86 9.48
CA ASP A 166 -0.11 6.06 10.55
C ASP A 166 -0.16 4.56 10.26
N LYS A 167 -1.30 4.06 9.79
CA LYS A 167 -1.50 2.64 9.52
C LYS A 167 -0.67 2.14 8.34
N MET A 168 -0.53 2.93 7.27
CA MET A 168 0.34 2.60 6.13
C MET A 168 1.81 2.55 6.57
N ILE A 169 2.27 3.57 7.31
CA ILE A 169 3.64 3.65 7.82
C ILE A 169 3.92 2.46 8.73
N TYR A 170 3.01 2.15 9.63
CA TYR A 170 3.10 1.01 10.53
C TYR A 170 3.25 -0.31 9.76
N GLN A 171 2.33 -0.63 8.86
CA GLN A 171 2.38 -1.89 8.11
C GLN A 171 3.63 -1.99 7.20
N LEU A 172 4.05 -0.88 6.56
CA LEU A 172 5.28 -0.84 5.78
C LEU A 172 6.53 -1.13 6.62
N SER A 173 6.56 -0.68 7.88
CA SER A 173 7.69 -0.90 8.80
C SER A 173 7.83 -2.36 9.26
N TYR A 174 6.75 -3.15 9.22
CA TYR A 174 6.75 -4.57 9.58
C TYR A 174 7.02 -5.52 8.42
N LEU A 175 7.18 -5.01 7.21
CA LEU A 175 7.53 -5.83 6.07
C LEU A 175 8.96 -6.36 6.17
N LYS A 176 9.10 -7.68 6.09
CA LYS A 176 10.38 -8.40 6.14
C LYS A 176 10.67 -9.09 4.82
N ARG A 177 11.94 -9.08 4.43
CA ARG A 177 12.43 -9.87 3.30
C ARG A 177 12.97 -11.20 3.80
N ASP A 178 12.62 -12.24 3.09
CA ASP A 178 13.12 -13.58 3.28
C ASP A 178 13.48 -14.15 1.89
N TYR A 179 14.18 -15.24 1.85
CA TYR A 179 14.53 -15.90 0.59
C TYR A 179 14.16 -17.37 0.65
N THR A 180 13.59 -17.86 -0.45
CA THR A 180 13.35 -19.28 -0.61
C THR A 180 14.69 -20.02 -0.79
N GLU A 181 14.69 -21.35 -0.65
CA GLU A 181 15.85 -22.19 -0.92
C GLU A 181 16.45 -21.97 -2.32
N ASN A 182 15.62 -21.57 -3.29
CA ASN A 182 16.01 -21.25 -4.67
C ASN A 182 16.44 -19.77 -4.87
N GLY A 183 16.60 -19.01 -3.78
CA GLY A 183 17.05 -17.60 -3.84
C GLY A 183 16.00 -16.58 -4.31
N GLN A 184 14.72 -16.95 -4.42
CA GLN A 184 13.66 -16.01 -4.72
C GLN A 184 13.32 -15.20 -3.47
N MET A 185 13.19 -13.89 -3.63
CA MET A 185 12.75 -13.01 -2.55
C MET A 185 11.29 -13.31 -2.20
N LYS A 186 11.04 -13.48 -0.92
CA LYS A 186 9.73 -13.61 -0.31
C LYS A 186 9.54 -12.45 0.66
N VAL A 187 8.41 -11.78 0.55
CA VAL A 187 8.01 -10.76 1.53
C VAL A 187 7.08 -11.41 2.54
N LYS A 188 7.32 -11.12 3.80
CA LYS A 188 6.50 -11.52 4.94
C LYS A 188 6.12 -10.29 5.73
N SER A 189 4.94 -10.31 6.31
CA SER A 189 4.54 -9.40 7.36
C SER A 189 4.15 -10.23 8.58
N ASP A 190 4.55 -9.80 9.77
CA ASP A 190 4.04 -10.36 11.03
C ASP A 190 2.69 -9.75 11.38
N GLU A 191 2.30 -8.70 10.67
CA GLU A 191 1.05 -7.96 10.76
C GLU A 191 0.26 -8.06 9.45
N HIS A 192 -0.88 -7.38 9.35
CA HIS A 192 -1.61 -7.20 8.09
C HIS A 192 -0.77 -6.42 7.08
N ASP A 193 -0.91 -6.72 5.80
CA ASP A 193 -0.20 -6.08 4.69
C ASP A 193 -1.15 -5.40 3.67
N ASP A 194 -2.41 -5.15 4.07
CA ASP A 194 -3.46 -4.58 3.21
C ASP A 194 -3.06 -3.20 2.62
N TYR A 195 -2.43 -2.32 3.43
CA TYR A 195 -1.96 -1.01 3.00
C TYR A 195 -0.73 -1.10 2.08
N PRO A 196 0.30 -1.88 2.40
CA PRO A 196 1.40 -2.16 1.48
C PRO A 196 0.97 -2.82 0.17
N ASP A 197 0.04 -3.76 0.20
CA ASP A 197 -0.44 -4.47 -0.98
C ASP A 197 -1.31 -3.58 -1.90
N SER A 198 -1.89 -2.50 -1.36
CA SER A 198 -2.60 -1.48 -2.14
C SER A 198 -1.67 -0.41 -2.75
N LEU A 199 -0.41 -0.31 -2.30
CA LEU A 199 0.58 0.67 -2.76
C LEU A 199 1.36 0.15 -3.96
#